data_a2e06f2de8f2121b75e67309cb36f29e
#
_entry.id   a2e06f2de8f2121b75e67309cb36f29e
#
_cell.length_a   1.000
_cell.length_b   1.000
_cell.length_c   1.000
_cell.angle_alpha   90.00
_cell.angle_beta   90.00
_cell.angle_gamma   90.00
#
_symmetry.space_group_name_H-M   'P 1'
#
loop_
_entity.id
_entity.type
_entity.pdbx_description
1 polymer ?
#
loop_
_entity_poly.entity_id
_entity_poly.type
_entity_poly.pdbx_seq_one_letter_code
_entity_poly.pdbx_strand_id
1 'polypeptide(L)'
;MNATPVLEQIRERLQAAFAPGLLEVLDEGHKHAGHAGAGKGHFHVRIVSAAFAGRSPLQRHRMIYAALEGLMDNGIHALSIDASEAR
;
A
#
# COMPACT_ATOMS: atom_id res chain seq x y z
N MET A 1 10.47 -14.23 15.33
CA MET A 1 10.21 -12.79 15.48
C MET A 1 10.34 -12.10 14.15
N ASN A 2 9.31 -11.38 13.73
CA ASN A 2 9.32 -10.74 12.41
C ASN A 2 9.89 -9.33 12.51
N ALA A 3 11.04 -9.12 11.89
CA ALA A 3 11.68 -7.81 11.83
C ALA A 3 11.46 -7.11 10.49
N THR A 4 10.56 -7.65 9.66
CA THR A 4 10.31 -7.09 8.33
C THR A 4 9.69 -5.69 8.44
N PRO A 5 10.30 -4.67 7.82
CA PRO A 5 9.71 -3.34 7.83
C PRO A 5 8.31 -3.33 7.23
N VAL A 6 7.49 -2.38 7.69
CA VAL A 6 6.11 -2.29 7.20
C VAL A 6 6.06 -2.13 5.68
N LEU A 7 6.95 -1.34 5.11
CA LEU A 7 7.01 -1.16 3.65
C LEU A 7 7.12 -2.50 2.94
N GLU A 8 8.01 -3.38 3.41
CA GLU A 8 8.19 -4.69 2.79
C GLU A 8 6.97 -5.58 3.02
N GLN A 9 6.33 -5.47 4.17
CA GLN A 9 5.10 -6.23 4.41
C GLN A 9 3.99 -5.79 3.46
N ILE A 10 3.87 -4.50 3.20
CA ILE A 10 2.90 -3.98 2.22
C ILE A 10 3.20 -4.59 0.86
N ARG A 11 4.45 -4.53 0.43
CA ARG A 11 4.87 -5.05 -0.86
C ARG A 11 4.56 -6.53 -0.99
N GLU A 12 4.92 -7.32 0.00
CA GLU A 12 4.69 -8.76 -0.03
C GLU A 12 3.22 -9.11 -0.13
N ARG A 13 2.39 -8.42 0.64
CA ARG A 13 0.95 -8.69 0.61
C ARG A 13 0.30 -8.32 -0.70
N LEU A 14 0.69 -7.19 -1.27
CA LEU A 14 0.11 -6.74 -2.54
C LEU A 14 0.61 -7.61 -3.69
N GLN A 15 1.86 -8.04 -3.64
CA GLN A 15 2.41 -8.96 -4.63
C GLN A 15 1.65 -10.28 -4.61
N ALA A 16 1.40 -10.81 -3.43
CA ALA A 16 0.70 -12.09 -3.29
C ALA A 16 -0.76 -11.99 -3.69
N ALA A 17 -1.41 -10.88 -3.37
CA ALA A 17 -2.84 -10.73 -3.61
C ALA A 17 -3.18 -10.43 -5.06
N PHE A 18 -2.34 -9.68 -5.77
CA PHE A 18 -2.71 -9.12 -7.07
C PHE A 18 -1.77 -9.48 -8.21
N ALA A 19 -0.63 -10.10 -7.93
CA ALA A 19 0.37 -10.44 -8.95
C ALA A 19 0.59 -9.27 -9.93
N PRO A 20 0.89 -8.07 -9.44
CA PRO A 20 0.92 -6.87 -10.27
C PRO A 20 2.04 -6.88 -11.29
N GLY A 21 1.79 -6.26 -12.44
CA GLY A 21 2.82 -5.99 -13.43
C GLY A 21 3.70 -4.83 -13.02
N LEU A 22 3.18 -3.94 -12.18
CA LEU A 22 3.95 -2.83 -11.60
C LEU A 22 3.51 -2.65 -10.16
N LEU A 23 4.47 -2.52 -9.28
CA LEU A 23 4.20 -2.26 -7.86
C LEU A 23 5.28 -1.37 -7.30
N GLU A 24 4.88 -0.18 -6.84
CA GLU A 24 5.75 0.75 -6.15
C GLU A 24 5.15 1.06 -4.80
N VAL A 25 5.95 0.92 -3.76
CA VAL A 25 5.53 1.27 -2.41
C VAL A 25 6.56 2.26 -1.88
N LEU A 26 6.09 3.46 -1.58
CA LEU A 26 6.97 4.55 -1.13
C LEU A 26 6.64 4.92 0.31
N ASP A 27 7.69 5.05 1.11
CA ASP A 27 7.56 5.58 2.46
C ASP A 27 7.66 7.11 2.36
N GLU A 28 6.55 7.78 2.65
CA GLU A 28 6.47 9.24 2.56
C GLU A 28 6.64 9.93 3.91
N GLY A 29 6.99 9.16 4.93
CA GLY A 29 7.17 9.72 6.26
C GLY A 29 8.23 10.81 6.32
N HIS A 30 9.26 10.70 5.50
CA HIS A 30 10.35 11.70 5.48
C HIS A 30 9.87 13.08 5.03
N LYS A 31 8.74 13.18 4.34
CA LYS A 31 8.18 14.46 3.91
C LYS A 31 7.69 15.29 5.09
N HIS A 32 7.59 14.67 6.26
CA HIS A 32 7.12 15.32 7.48
C HIS A 32 8.24 15.40 8.53
N ALA A 33 9.47 15.27 8.09
CA ALA A 33 10.62 15.35 8.99
C ALA A 33 10.61 16.69 9.71
N GLY A 34 10.92 16.64 10.99
CA GLY A 34 10.90 17.84 11.84
C GLY A 34 9.65 17.99 12.69
N HIS A 35 8.64 17.18 12.44
CA HIS A 35 7.41 17.17 13.25
C HIS A 35 7.42 15.95 14.14
N ALA A 36 7.38 16.14 15.44
CA ALA A 36 7.41 15.03 16.39
C ALA A 36 6.26 14.06 16.10
N GLY A 37 6.60 12.80 15.87
CA GLY A 37 5.62 11.76 15.58
C GLY A 37 4.93 11.85 14.23
N ALA A 38 5.11 12.95 13.51
CA ALA A 38 4.49 13.10 12.19
C ALA A 38 5.27 12.32 11.14
N GLY A 39 4.57 11.84 10.15
CA GLY A 39 5.17 11.15 9.02
C GLY A 39 5.38 9.67 9.19
N LYS A 40 5.24 9.15 10.39
CA LYS A 40 5.38 7.72 10.59
C LYS A 40 4.18 6.99 10.01
N GLY A 41 4.45 5.92 9.26
CA GLY A 41 3.39 5.10 8.69
C GLY A 41 2.64 5.75 7.53
N HIS A 42 3.22 6.75 6.88
CA HIS A 42 2.64 7.37 5.69
C HIS A 42 3.25 6.70 4.46
N PHE A 43 2.40 6.04 3.67
CA PHE A 43 2.87 5.31 2.50
C PHE A 43 2.07 5.68 1.27
N HIS A 44 2.70 5.56 0.12
CA HIS A 44 2.03 5.68 -1.18
C HIS A 44 2.22 4.39 -1.95
N VAL A 45 1.13 3.86 -2.50
CA VAL A 45 1.16 2.64 -3.31
C VAL A 45 0.73 2.99 -4.73
N ARG A 46 1.56 2.62 -5.70
CA ARG A 46 1.20 2.64 -7.11
C ARG A 46 1.22 1.20 -7.59
N ILE A 47 0.08 0.72 -8.06
CA ILE A 47 -0.07 -0.69 -8.43
C ILE A 47 -0.88 -0.82 -9.72
N VAL A 48 -0.37 -1.64 -10.62
CA VAL A 48 -1.03 -1.95 -11.88
C VAL A 48 -1.24 -3.46 -11.93
N SER A 49 -2.49 -3.89 -12.02
CA SER A 49 -2.82 -5.32 -11.99
C SER A 49 -4.08 -5.60 -12.79
N ALA A 50 -4.07 -6.74 -13.50
CA ALA A 50 -5.25 -7.21 -14.20
C ALA A 50 -6.42 -7.50 -13.25
N ALA A 51 -6.13 -7.72 -11.97
CA ALA A 51 -7.16 -7.95 -10.96
C ALA A 51 -8.10 -6.73 -10.80
N PHE A 52 -7.66 -5.55 -11.22
CA PHE A 52 -8.45 -4.34 -11.09
C PHE A 52 -9.32 -4.05 -12.31
N ALA A 53 -9.24 -4.87 -13.34
CA ALA A 53 -10.03 -4.68 -14.56
C ALA A 53 -11.53 -4.72 -14.22
N GLY A 54 -12.27 -3.74 -14.72
CA GLY A 54 -13.71 -3.67 -14.47
C GLY A 54 -14.10 -3.25 -13.07
N ARG A 55 -13.15 -2.88 -12.22
CA ARG A 55 -13.42 -2.44 -10.85
C ARG A 55 -13.40 -0.93 -10.76
N SER A 56 -14.33 -0.36 -10.01
CA SER A 56 -14.34 1.08 -9.76
C SER A 56 -13.16 1.47 -8.88
N PRO A 57 -12.78 2.75 -8.83
CA PRO A 57 -11.74 3.20 -7.90
C PRO A 57 -12.02 2.81 -6.46
N LEU A 58 -13.27 2.91 -6.02
CA LEU A 58 -13.64 2.53 -4.67
C LEU A 58 -13.44 1.03 -4.42
N GLN A 59 -13.82 0.20 -5.40
CA GLN A 59 -13.64 -1.24 -5.30
C GLN A 59 -12.16 -1.59 -5.23
N ARG A 60 -11.33 -0.95 -6.04
CA ARG A 60 -9.89 -1.17 -6.04
C ARG A 60 -9.28 -0.83 -4.68
N HIS A 61 -9.68 0.29 -4.11
CA HIS A 61 -9.22 0.69 -2.77
C HIS A 61 -9.61 -0.33 -1.72
N ARG A 62 -10.86 -0.80 -1.76
CA ARG A 62 -11.33 -1.80 -0.82
C ARG A 62 -10.56 -3.11 -0.93
N MET A 63 -10.24 -3.51 -2.15
CA MET A 63 -9.45 -4.72 -2.39
C MET A 63 -8.05 -4.58 -1.77
N ILE A 64 -7.45 -3.42 -1.91
CA ILE A 64 -6.12 -3.17 -1.35
C ILE A 64 -6.18 -3.13 0.18
N TYR A 65 -7.16 -2.45 0.75
CA TYR A 65 -7.30 -2.43 2.21
C TYR A 65 -7.51 -3.84 2.77
N ALA A 66 -8.29 -4.67 2.07
CA ALA A 66 -8.50 -6.05 2.52
C ALA A 66 -7.18 -6.84 2.51
N ALA A 67 -6.36 -6.64 1.49
CA ALA A 67 -5.06 -7.31 1.40
C ALA A 67 -4.10 -6.85 2.50
N LEU A 68 -4.28 -5.64 3.01
CA LEU A 68 -3.42 -5.05 4.04
C LEU A 68 -4.04 -5.13 5.43
N GLU A 69 -5.06 -5.99 5.60
CA GLU A 69 -5.71 -6.15 6.90
C GLU A 69 -4.69 -6.44 7.99
N GLY A 70 -4.85 -5.79 9.12
CA GLY A 70 -3.92 -5.92 10.23
C GLY A 70 -2.76 -4.93 10.20
N LEU A 71 -2.36 -4.49 9.01
CA LEU A 71 -1.30 -3.48 8.90
C LEU A 71 -1.84 -2.06 9.07
N MET A 72 -3.11 -1.84 8.76
CA MET A 72 -3.71 -0.51 8.90
C MET A 72 -3.71 -0.03 10.35
N ASP A 73 -3.72 -0.96 11.29
CA ASP A 73 -3.65 -0.62 12.71
C ASP A 73 -2.26 -0.81 13.30
N ASN A 74 -1.35 -1.42 12.54
CA ASN A 74 -0.05 -1.84 13.03
C ASN A 74 1.08 -1.42 12.09
N GLY A 75 1.17 -0.11 11.84
CA GLY A 75 2.27 0.41 11.06
C GLY A 75 1.86 1.35 9.94
N ILE A 76 0.66 1.21 9.41
CA ILE A 76 0.17 2.14 8.38
C ILE A 76 -0.76 3.15 9.06
N HIS A 77 -0.34 4.40 9.07
CA HIS A 77 -1.13 5.49 9.63
C HIS A 77 -1.95 6.19 8.55
N ALA A 78 -1.35 6.36 7.37
CA ALA A 78 -2.03 6.94 6.22
C ALA A 78 -1.53 6.25 4.95
N LEU A 79 -2.43 6.04 4.01
CA LEU A 79 -2.12 5.34 2.78
C LEU A 79 -2.77 6.04 1.60
N SER A 80 -1.97 6.46 0.62
CA SER A 80 -2.51 6.93 -0.64
C SER A 80 -2.29 5.85 -1.70
N ILE A 81 -3.25 5.71 -2.59
CA ILE A 81 -3.32 4.59 -3.53
C ILE A 81 -3.57 5.11 -4.93
N ASP A 82 -2.75 4.63 -5.87
CA ASP A 82 -2.96 4.80 -7.30
C ASP A 82 -3.02 3.40 -7.89
N ALA A 83 -4.23 2.89 -8.10
CA ALA A 83 -4.46 1.53 -8.58
C ALA A 83 -5.11 1.58 -9.95
N SER A 84 -4.51 0.88 -10.90
CA SER A 84 -5.04 0.81 -12.26
C SER A 84 -4.94 -0.59 -12.82
N GLU A 85 -5.70 -0.85 -13.88
CA GLU A 85 -5.65 -2.15 -14.53
C GLU A 85 -4.47 -2.25 -15.47
N ALA A 86 -4.00 -3.47 -15.68
CA ALA A 86 -2.92 -3.73 -16.63
C ALA A 86 -3.40 -3.42 -18.05
N ARG A 87 -2.48 -2.95 -18.87
CA ARG A 87 -2.72 -2.66 -20.28
C ARG A 87 -2.18 -3.77 -21.16
#